data_89c3dedc2aa848fa98b3d59fef7a749f
#
_entry.id   89c3dedc2aa848fa98b3d59fef7a749f
#
_cell.length_a   1.000
_cell.length_b   1.000
_cell.length_c   1.000
_cell.angle_alpha   90.00
_cell.angle_beta   90.00
_cell.angle_gamma   90.00
#
_symmetry.space_group_name_H-M   'P 1'
#
loop_
_entity.id
_entity.type
_entity.pdbx_description
1 polymer ?
#
loop_
_entity_poly.entity_id
_entity_poly.type
_entity_poly.pdbx_seq_one_letter_code
_entity_poly.pdbx_strand_id
1 'polypeptide(L)'
;MGLVAVLIGVNVEARAAMSRGFNRLLESVVSINVRELAFESGARRYTSSLGSGVLMSEDGVVLTNAHVVGRRAVEINVTLSNLERVGARLVGWDHWTDLAVLRLDMDEVKRRGFKLAAARFGESEKLFPGQEVYAVGTPHGLTRTVTRGIVSNTNRYFEDTRGIGGYETGMFNTWLQTDAAINPGNSGGPLVTSDGKVVGISSRGYLGANNLGFAIPASTARVVLERLVQEGAVVRSYVGIVPGALQDLENFYALALNTGVLVSSVDPGSPAAKAGLRPGDILLSIDGARVDGRFPEQLPPIQNLIASRPIGSELRLSVKRGAETRDFPVVTERLESRVGEEWALEKWGLSVRRVSRTYARENQLEGSDGAVVIGVQPGFPGDVAGIARGDILLKVNQQSINSLDVLKQAHAAYEASPAPTLIETQRNRRVSLLIIKP
;
A
#
# COMPACT_ATOMS: atom_id res chain seq x y z
N MET A 1 -11.34 8.84 -56.66
CA MET A 1 -12.40 8.91 -55.66
C MET A 1 -12.46 7.67 -54.70
N GLY A 2 -12.03 6.48 -55.11
CA GLY A 2 -12.11 5.29 -54.25
C GLY A 2 -11.18 5.27 -53.00
N LEU A 3 -9.94 5.79 -53.10
CA LEU A 3 -8.96 5.73 -52.00
C LEU A 3 -9.33 6.64 -50.79
N VAL A 4 -9.96 7.80 -51.03
CA VAL A 4 -10.39 8.75 -49.98
C VAL A 4 -11.60 8.20 -49.22
N ALA A 5 -12.52 7.51 -49.89
CA ALA A 5 -13.68 6.90 -49.23
C ALA A 5 -13.32 5.74 -48.32
N VAL A 6 -12.29 4.93 -48.67
CA VAL A 6 -11.79 3.83 -47.84
C VAL A 6 -11.09 4.36 -46.59
N LEU A 7 -10.29 5.43 -46.69
CA LEU A 7 -9.60 6.06 -45.56
C LEU A 7 -10.58 6.72 -44.58
N ILE A 8 -11.66 7.33 -45.08
CA ILE A 8 -12.71 7.91 -44.25
C ILE A 8 -13.51 6.82 -43.55
N GLY A 9 -13.84 5.73 -44.20
CA GLY A 9 -14.56 4.59 -43.64
C GLY A 9 -13.79 3.94 -42.49
N VAL A 10 -12.50 3.66 -42.68
CA VAL A 10 -11.62 3.08 -41.66
C VAL A 10 -11.51 3.99 -40.42
N ASN A 11 -11.43 5.32 -40.59
CA ASN A 11 -11.40 6.27 -39.50
C ASN A 11 -12.72 6.34 -38.72
N VAL A 12 -13.86 6.23 -39.40
CA VAL A 12 -15.18 6.25 -38.75
C VAL A 12 -15.43 4.97 -37.96
N GLU A 13 -15.06 3.81 -38.50
CA GLU A 13 -15.18 2.52 -37.80
C GLU A 13 -14.22 2.44 -36.60
N ALA A 14 -12.98 2.90 -36.72
CA ALA A 14 -12.01 2.96 -35.64
C ALA A 14 -12.50 3.91 -34.50
N ARG A 15 -13.02 5.09 -34.84
CA ARG A 15 -13.63 6.02 -33.86
C ARG A 15 -14.86 5.41 -33.18
N ALA A 16 -15.70 4.70 -33.93
CA ALA A 16 -16.87 4.02 -33.36
C ALA A 16 -16.48 2.85 -32.44
N ALA A 17 -15.40 2.12 -32.76
CA ALA A 17 -14.87 1.06 -31.92
C ALA A 17 -14.24 1.61 -30.64
N MET A 18 -13.46 2.69 -30.74
CA MET A 18 -12.90 3.41 -29.59
C MET A 18 -14.02 3.94 -28.67
N SER A 19 -15.07 4.56 -29.22
CA SER A 19 -16.22 5.02 -28.46
C SER A 19 -16.96 3.89 -27.74
N ARG A 20 -17.11 2.72 -28.37
CA ARG A 20 -17.72 1.54 -27.73
C ARG A 20 -16.86 0.98 -26.58
N GLY A 21 -15.54 0.89 -26.78
CA GLY A 21 -14.61 0.46 -25.73
C GLY A 21 -14.64 1.36 -24.52
N PHE A 22 -14.61 2.66 -24.77
CA PHE A 22 -14.66 3.68 -23.71
C PHE A 22 -16.01 3.69 -22.96
N ASN A 23 -17.14 3.56 -23.68
CA ASN A 23 -18.46 3.47 -23.05
C ASN A 23 -18.59 2.22 -22.16
N ARG A 24 -18.08 1.06 -22.61
CA ARG A 24 -18.04 -0.18 -21.81
C ARG A 24 -17.19 0.03 -20.55
N LEU A 25 -16.08 0.73 -20.66
CA LEU A 25 -15.27 1.08 -19.51
C LEU A 25 -16.07 1.93 -18.51
N LEU A 26 -16.77 2.96 -18.95
CA LEU A 26 -17.60 3.81 -18.06
C LEU A 26 -18.64 3.00 -17.27
N GLU A 27 -19.16 1.93 -17.87
CA GLU A 27 -20.08 1.00 -17.20
C GLU A 27 -19.38 0.14 -16.13
N SER A 28 -18.06 -0.05 -16.23
CA SER A 28 -17.28 -0.82 -15.25
C SER A 28 -16.80 0.01 -14.05
N VAL A 29 -16.86 1.34 -14.12
CA VAL A 29 -16.40 2.20 -13.02
C VAL A 29 -17.50 2.33 -11.97
N VAL A 30 -17.12 2.11 -10.72
CA VAL A 30 -18.04 2.10 -9.58
C VAL A 30 -17.59 3.09 -8.51
N SER A 31 -18.57 3.58 -7.72
CA SER A 31 -18.30 4.33 -6.50
C SER A 31 -18.30 3.38 -5.31
N ILE A 32 -17.34 3.54 -4.41
CA ILE A 32 -17.17 2.71 -3.23
C ILE A 32 -17.33 3.59 -1.99
N ASN A 33 -18.27 3.22 -1.14
CA ASN A 33 -18.48 3.81 0.17
C ASN A 33 -18.17 2.76 1.23
N VAL A 34 -17.26 3.07 2.13
CA VAL A 34 -16.81 2.17 3.18
C VAL A 34 -17.06 2.79 4.53
N ARG A 35 -17.63 2.01 5.44
CA ARG A 35 -17.67 2.30 6.87
C ARG A 35 -16.61 1.45 7.55
N GLU A 36 -15.68 2.11 8.21
CA GLU A 36 -14.49 1.47 8.79
C GLU A 36 -14.42 1.75 10.30
N LEU A 37 -13.86 0.81 11.05
CA LEU A 37 -13.56 0.96 12.45
C LEU A 37 -12.21 1.70 12.61
N ALA A 38 -12.22 2.85 13.29
CA ALA A 38 -11.05 3.68 13.58
C ALA A 38 -10.72 3.69 15.08
N PHE A 39 -9.43 3.75 15.40
CA PHE A 39 -8.89 3.71 16.76
C PHE A 39 -8.06 4.94 17.15
N GLU A 40 -7.83 5.85 16.24
CA GLU A 40 -6.84 6.94 16.40
C GLU A 40 -7.17 7.97 17.48
N SER A 41 -8.38 7.94 18.05
CA SER A 41 -8.85 8.90 19.05
C SER A 41 -8.82 8.39 20.50
N GLY A 42 -8.22 7.23 20.77
CA GLY A 42 -8.28 6.61 22.10
C GLY A 42 -9.55 5.80 22.38
N ALA A 43 -10.47 5.73 21.40
CA ALA A 43 -11.73 4.97 21.48
C ALA A 43 -12.07 4.37 20.11
N ARG A 44 -12.99 3.38 20.09
CA ARG A 44 -13.56 2.88 18.84
C ARG A 44 -14.52 3.90 18.26
N ARG A 45 -14.29 4.26 17.01
CA ARG A 45 -15.19 5.11 16.23
C ARG A 45 -15.40 4.54 14.83
N TYR A 46 -16.50 4.90 14.21
CA TYR A 46 -16.72 4.60 12.82
C TYR A 46 -16.39 5.83 11.98
N THR A 47 -15.59 5.63 10.94
CA THR A 47 -15.30 6.62 9.92
C THR A 47 -15.83 6.14 8.60
N SER A 48 -16.07 7.06 7.67
CA SER A 48 -16.50 6.71 6.31
C SER A 48 -15.48 7.24 5.31
N SER A 49 -15.16 6.41 4.34
CA SER A 49 -14.35 6.79 3.18
C SER A 49 -15.16 6.64 1.90
N LEU A 50 -14.81 7.46 0.91
CA LEU A 50 -15.39 7.42 -0.42
C LEU A 50 -14.27 7.33 -1.45
N GLY A 51 -14.43 6.45 -2.42
CA GLY A 51 -13.49 6.29 -3.53
C GLY A 51 -14.15 5.67 -4.74
N SER A 52 -13.32 5.32 -5.68
CA SER A 52 -13.70 4.65 -6.92
C SER A 52 -13.18 3.23 -6.96
N GLY A 53 -13.71 2.45 -7.87
CA GLY A 53 -13.22 1.13 -8.23
C GLY A 53 -13.53 0.81 -9.68
N VAL A 54 -12.96 -0.27 -10.15
CA VAL A 54 -13.21 -0.78 -11.50
C VAL A 54 -13.55 -2.27 -11.44
N LEU A 55 -14.68 -2.64 -12.03
CA LEU A 55 -15.08 -4.03 -12.23
C LEU A 55 -14.13 -4.71 -13.22
N MET A 56 -13.43 -5.74 -12.75
CA MET A 56 -12.46 -6.50 -13.55
C MET A 56 -13.01 -7.81 -14.07
N SER A 57 -14.17 -8.25 -13.56
CA SER A 57 -14.86 -9.45 -14.03
C SER A 57 -16.37 -9.33 -13.90
N GLU A 58 -17.11 -10.08 -14.71
CA GLU A 58 -18.57 -10.14 -14.68
C GLU A 58 -19.11 -10.94 -13.47
N ASP A 59 -18.23 -11.64 -12.74
CA ASP A 59 -18.53 -12.30 -11.46
C ASP A 59 -18.28 -11.39 -10.25
N GLY A 60 -18.19 -10.09 -10.46
CA GLY A 60 -18.24 -9.06 -9.41
C GLY A 60 -16.91 -8.78 -8.72
N VAL A 61 -15.77 -9.04 -9.35
CA VAL A 61 -14.46 -8.62 -8.83
C VAL A 61 -14.24 -7.14 -9.10
N VAL A 62 -14.03 -6.35 -8.06
CA VAL A 62 -13.74 -4.93 -8.13
C VAL A 62 -12.33 -4.69 -7.62
N LEU A 63 -11.51 -4.01 -8.43
CA LEU A 63 -10.18 -3.52 -8.05
C LEU A 63 -10.28 -2.06 -7.62
N THR A 64 -9.60 -1.71 -6.53
CA THR A 64 -9.56 -0.37 -5.95
C THR A 64 -8.25 -0.15 -5.17
N ASN A 65 -8.11 0.99 -4.50
CA ASN A 65 -6.97 1.22 -3.61
C ASN A 65 -7.19 0.65 -2.20
N ALA A 66 -6.09 0.26 -1.58
CA ALA A 66 -6.08 -0.23 -0.20
C ALA A 66 -6.53 0.85 0.79
N HIS A 67 -6.12 2.11 0.58
CA HIS A 67 -6.51 3.23 1.45
C HIS A 67 -8.00 3.64 1.30
N VAL A 68 -8.66 3.28 0.20
CA VAL A 68 -10.11 3.51 0.02
C VAL A 68 -10.91 2.58 0.90
N VAL A 69 -10.50 1.31 0.98
CA VAL A 69 -11.26 0.29 1.71
C VAL A 69 -10.86 0.22 3.18
N GLY A 70 -9.56 0.37 3.47
CA GLY A 70 -9.04 0.12 4.79
C GLY A 70 -9.07 -1.36 5.17
N ARG A 71 -8.33 -1.72 6.22
CA ARG A 71 -8.24 -3.11 6.70
C ARG A 71 -9.44 -3.51 7.58
N ARG A 72 -10.10 -2.54 8.18
CA ARG A 72 -11.15 -2.72 9.19
C ARG A 72 -12.53 -2.30 8.67
N ALA A 73 -12.74 -2.42 7.37
CA ALA A 73 -14.04 -2.20 6.76
C ALA A 73 -15.08 -3.11 7.41
N VAL A 74 -16.15 -2.51 7.94
CA VAL A 74 -17.27 -3.23 8.55
C VAL A 74 -18.47 -3.27 7.62
N GLU A 75 -18.53 -2.31 6.69
CA GLU A 75 -19.60 -2.24 5.69
C GLU A 75 -19.00 -1.63 4.41
N ILE A 76 -19.24 -2.28 3.30
CA ILE A 76 -18.78 -1.82 1.98
C ILE A 76 -19.99 -1.81 1.04
N ASN A 77 -20.33 -0.62 0.56
CA ASN A 77 -21.39 -0.40 -0.41
C ASN A 77 -20.79 0.08 -1.72
N VAL A 78 -21.14 -0.60 -2.80
CA VAL A 78 -20.69 -0.28 -4.16
C VAL A 78 -21.86 0.24 -4.97
N THR A 79 -21.75 1.45 -5.51
CA THR A 79 -22.72 2.02 -6.43
C THR A 79 -22.26 1.75 -7.86
N LEU A 80 -23.07 1.00 -8.59
CA LEU A 80 -22.84 0.62 -9.98
C LEU A 80 -23.09 1.81 -10.95
N SER A 81 -22.74 1.62 -12.21
CA SER A 81 -22.94 2.65 -13.24
C SER A 81 -24.42 3.03 -13.50
N ASN A 82 -25.35 2.15 -13.17
CA ASN A 82 -26.80 2.39 -13.21
C ASN A 82 -27.34 3.06 -11.93
N LEU A 83 -26.47 3.54 -11.04
CA LEU A 83 -26.75 4.18 -9.75
C LEU A 83 -27.31 3.24 -8.66
N GLU A 84 -27.39 1.95 -8.95
CA GLU A 84 -27.84 0.97 -7.99
C GLU A 84 -26.74 0.60 -7.01
N ARG A 85 -27.10 0.41 -5.75
CA ARG A 85 -26.18 0.02 -4.68
C ARG A 85 -26.22 -1.48 -4.46
N VAL A 86 -25.05 -2.08 -4.28
CA VAL A 86 -24.87 -3.50 -3.98
C VAL A 86 -23.87 -3.63 -2.84
N GLY A 87 -24.12 -4.52 -1.90
CA GLY A 87 -23.16 -4.87 -0.87
C GLY A 87 -21.91 -5.52 -1.46
N ALA A 88 -20.78 -5.34 -0.78
CA ALA A 88 -19.54 -6.00 -1.15
C ALA A 88 -18.75 -6.45 0.07
N ARG A 89 -17.83 -7.39 -0.13
CA ARG A 89 -16.88 -7.83 0.89
C ARG A 89 -15.45 -7.65 0.43
N LEU A 90 -14.55 -7.41 1.37
CA LEU A 90 -13.12 -7.40 1.10
C LEU A 90 -12.63 -8.82 0.81
N VAL A 91 -11.96 -9.01 -0.32
CA VAL A 91 -11.29 -10.28 -0.70
C VAL A 91 -9.85 -10.25 -0.21
N GLY A 92 -9.14 -9.16 -0.47
CA GLY A 92 -7.76 -9.00 -0.07
C GLY A 92 -7.31 -7.55 -0.16
N TRP A 93 -6.24 -7.26 0.59
CA TRP A 93 -5.74 -5.91 0.79
C TRP A 93 -4.22 -5.92 0.86
N ASP A 94 -3.59 -5.05 0.08
CA ASP A 94 -2.14 -4.92 0.00
C ASP A 94 -1.71 -3.45 0.12
N HIS A 95 -1.35 -3.05 1.33
CA HIS A 95 -0.91 -1.68 1.60
C HIS A 95 0.42 -1.32 0.92
N TRP A 96 1.27 -2.31 0.67
CA TRP A 96 2.56 -2.08 0.03
C TRP A 96 2.44 -1.52 -1.39
N THR A 97 1.44 -1.96 -2.13
CA THR A 97 1.16 -1.45 -3.47
C THR A 97 -0.04 -0.51 -3.52
N ASP A 98 -0.74 -0.31 -2.39
CA ASP A 98 -1.98 0.46 -2.29
C ASP A 98 -3.12 -0.11 -3.16
N LEU A 99 -3.25 -1.43 -3.22
CA LEU A 99 -4.33 -2.10 -3.95
C LEU A 99 -5.19 -2.96 -3.04
N ALA A 100 -6.48 -3.03 -3.35
CA ALA A 100 -7.44 -3.90 -2.69
C ALA A 100 -8.41 -4.50 -3.70
N VAL A 101 -8.93 -5.67 -3.36
CA VAL A 101 -9.93 -6.39 -4.17
C VAL A 101 -11.19 -6.59 -3.35
N LEU A 102 -12.32 -6.22 -3.93
CA LEU A 102 -13.65 -6.48 -3.38
C LEU A 102 -14.38 -7.50 -4.24
N ARG A 103 -15.33 -8.17 -3.63
CA ARG A 103 -16.31 -9.04 -4.30
C ARG A 103 -17.70 -8.51 -4.01
N LEU A 104 -18.45 -8.19 -5.05
CA LEU A 104 -19.86 -7.81 -4.92
C LEU A 104 -20.69 -8.97 -4.37
N ASP A 105 -21.80 -8.65 -3.71
CA ASP A 105 -22.86 -9.62 -3.39
C ASP A 105 -23.55 -10.06 -4.69
N MET A 106 -23.09 -11.17 -5.24
CA MET A 106 -23.59 -11.69 -6.51
C MET A 106 -25.01 -12.25 -6.43
N ASP A 107 -25.48 -12.61 -5.24
CA ASP A 107 -26.86 -13.05 -5.05
C ASP A 107 -27.80 -11.85 -5.12
N GLU A 108 -27.38 -10.70 -4.58
CA GLU A 108 -28.10 -9.44 -4.75
C GLU A 108 -28.10 -8.99 -6.21
N VAL A 109 -26.95 -9.02 -6.90
CA VAL A 109 -26.81 -8.68 -8.33
C VAL A 109 -27.77 -9.50 -9.19
N LYS A 110 -27.80 -10.82 -8.97
CA LYS A 110 -28.68 -11.76 -9.72
C LYS A 110 -30.16 -11.53 -9.43
N ARG A 111 -30.53 -11.39 -8.15
CA ARG A 111 -31.93 -11.13 -7.75
C ARG A 111 -32.49 -9.86 -8.38
N ARG A 112 -31.65 -8.83 -8.51
CA ARG A 112 -32.04 -7.52 -9.06
C ARG A 112 -31.84 -7.44 -10.59
N GLY A 113 -31.32 -8.49 -11.22
CA GLY A 113 -31.16 -8.59 -12.68
C GLY A 113 -30.12 -7.63 -13.27
N PHE A 114 -29.12 -7.20 -12.48
CA PHE A 114 -28.09 -6.29 -12.97
C PHE A 114 -27.11 -7.01 -13.88
N LYS A 115 -26.76 -6.35 -15.00
CA LYS A 115 -25.66 -6.78 -15.87
C LYS A 115 -24.41 -6.01 -15.49
N LEU A 116 -23.33 -6.73 -15.26
CA LEU A 116 -22.03 -6.15 -14.95
C LEU A 116 -21.16 -6.06 -16.21
N ALA A 117 -20.51 -4.93 -16.42
CA ALA A 117 -19.54 -4.74 -17.48
C ALA A 117 -18.13 -4.80 -16.90
N ALA A 118 -17.29 -5.72 -17.40
CA ALA A 118 -15.91 -5.82 -16.96
C ALA A 118 -14.97 -4.99 -17.84
N ALA A 119 -14.06 -4.25 -17.20
CA ALA A 119 -12.96 -3.57 -17.84
C ALA A 119 -11.87 -4.56 -18.29
N ARG A 120 -10.98 -4.10 -19.16
CA ARG A 120 -9.81 -4.88 -19.63
C ARG A 120 -8.54 -4.10 -19.36
N PHE A 121 -7.52 -4.79 -18.88
CA PHE A 121 -6.19 -4.21 -18.77
C PHE A 121 -5.59 -3.95 -20.17
N GLY A 122 -4.92 -2.80 -20.29
CA GLY A 122 -3.96 -2.48 -21.33
C GLY A 122 -2.54 -2.86 -20.91
N GLU A 123 -1.57 -2.34 -21.64
CA GLU A 123 -0.15 -2.60 -21.48
C GLU A 123 0.54 -1.32 -21.02
N SER A 124 0.72 -1.18 -19.68
CA SER A 124 1.34 0.00 -19.09
C SER A 124 2.80 0.17 -19.49
N GLU A 125 3.47 -0.92 -19.83
CA GLU A 125 4.88 -0.95 -20.25
C GLU A 125 5.11 -0.34 -21.65
N LYS A 126 4.04 -0.21 -22.45
CA LYS A 126 4.09 0.41 -23.79
C LYS A 126 3.73 1.89 -23.78
N LEU A 127 3.41 2.44 -22.63
CA LEU A 127 3.13 3.87 -22.50
C LEU A 127 4.39 4.70 -22.71
N PHE A 128 4.21 5.91 -23.20
CA PHE A 128 5.28 6.88 -23.38
C PHE A 128 4.84 8.29 -22.93
N PRO A 129 5.77 9.14 -22.49
CA PRO A 129 5.44 10.52 -22.14
C PRO A 129 4.81 11.28 -23.32
N GLY A 130 3.71 12.01 -23.04
CA GLY A 130 2.90 12.71 -24.06
C GLY A 130 1.72 11.88 -24.58
N GLN A 131 1.63 10.58 -24.28
CA GLN A 131 0.47 9.78 -24.68
C GLN A 131 -0.78 10.22 -23.92
N GLU A 132 -1.88 10.41 -24.64
CA GLU A 132 -3.17 10.80 -24.05
C GLU A 132 -3.75 9.69 -23.19
N VAL A 133 -4.21 10.08 -22.00
CA VAL A 133 -4.86 9.20 -21.02
C VAL A 133 -6.04 9.91 -20.35
N TYR A 134 -6.93 9.13 -19.77
CA TYR A 134 -8.12 9.62 -19.07
C TYR A 134 -8.19 8.99 -17.69
N ALA A 135 -8.32 9.80 -16.64
CA ALA A 135 -8.66 9.32 -15.31
C ALA A 135 -10.18 9.30 -15.17
N VAL A 136 -10.72 8.17 -14.74
CA VAL A 136 -12.16 7.98 -14.57
C VAL A 136 -12.46 7.62 -13.13
N GLY A 137 -13.43 8.31 -12.53
CA GLY A 137 -13.76 8.07 -11.13
C GLY A 137 -15.06 8.71 -10.69
N THR A 138 -15.24 8.80 -9.38
CA THR A 138 -16.45 9.30 -8.73
C THR A 138 -16.11 10.36 -7.67
N PRO A 139 -15.42 11.47 -8.07
CA PRO A 139 -15.00 12.48 -7.11
C PRO A 139 -16.21 13.04 -6.37
N HIS A 140 -16.11 13.16 -5.05
CA HIS A 140 -17.19 13.62 -4.17
C HIS A 140 -18.55 12.93 -4.39
N GLY A 141 -18.54 11.66 -4.88
CA GLY A 141 -19.77 10.92 -5.20
C GLY A 141 -20.40 11.26 -6.55
N LEU A 142 -19.77 12.15 -7.34
CA LEU A 142 -20.20 12.46 -8.71
C LEU A 142 -19.78 11.30 -9.63
N THR A 143 -20.73 10.47 -9.99
CA THR A 143 -20.47 9.26 -10.79
C THR A 143 -19.97 9.59 -12.19
N ARG A 144 -19.03 8.78 -12.68
CA ARG A 144 -18.50 8.80 -14.06
C ARG A 144 -17.88 10.14 -14.46
N THR A 145 -17.13 10.76 -13.56
CA THR A 145 -16.32 11.92 -13.92
C THR A 145 -15.10 11.47 -14.71
N VAL A 146 -14.88 12.08 -15.86
CA VAL A 146 -13.74 11.82 -16.74
C VAL A 146 -12.87 13.07 -16.80
N THR A 147 -11.58 12.92 -16.51
CA THR A 147 -10.59 13.97 -16.72
C THR A 147 -9.56 13.51 -17.74
N ARG A 148 -9.16 14.41 -18.66
CA ARG A 148 -8.20 14.14 -19.73
C ARG A 148 -6.85 14.75 -19.41
N GLY A 149 -5.81 14.05 -19.75
CA GLY A 149 -4.43 14.51 -19.67
C GLY A 149 -3.49 13.62 -20.48
N ILE A 150 -2.22 13.66 -20.16
CA ILE A 150 -1.17 12.84 -20.78
C ILE A 150 -0.41 12.06 -19.73
N VAL A 151 0.30 11.04 -20.16
CA VAL A 151 1.36 10.42 -19.37
C VAL A 151 2.52 11.40 -19.29
N SER A 152 2.80 11.91 -18.09
CA SER A 152 3.91 12.84 -17.85
C SER A 152 5.23 12.10 -17.61
N ASN A 153 5.17 10.91 -16.98
CA ASN A 153 6.30 10.02 -16.74
C ASN A 153 5.80 8.59 -16.53
N THR A 154 6.53 7.61 -17.03
CA THR A 154 6.14 6.19 -16.95
C THR A 154 6.79 5.42 -15.81
N ASN A 155 7.78 6.02 -15.16
CA ASN A 155 8.60 5.33 -14.15
C ASN A 155 9.00 6.28 -13.02
N ARG A 156 8.04 6.97 -12.42
CA ARG A 156 8.31 7.88 -11.31
C ARG A 156 8.47 7.09 -10.00
N TYR A 157 9.49 7.43 -9.23
CA TYR A 157 9.66 6.94 -7.88
C TYR A 157 9.74 8.13 -6.91
N PHE A 158 9.15 7.98 -5.76
CA PHE A 158 9.31 8.85 -4.61
C PHE A 158 9.00 8.06 -3.35
N GLU A 159 9.77 8.32 -2.32
CA GLU A 159 9.48 7.79 -0.99
C GLU A 159 8.33 8.57 -0.39
N ASP A 160 7.22 7.90 -0.13
CA ASP A 160 6.10 8.48 0.60
C ASP A 160 6.10 7.99 2.04
N THR A 161 6.79 8.75 2.87
CA THR A 161 6.88 8.50 4.31
C THR A 161 5.63 8.92 5.09
N ARG A 162 4.68 9.64 4.45
CA ARG A 162 3.48 10.17 5.12
C ARG A 162 2.24 9.33 4.92
N GLY A 163 2.31 8.25 4.18
CA GLY A 163 1.29 7.26 3.90
C GLY A 163 -0.17 7.73 3.94
N ILE A 164 -0.94 7.50 2.89
CA ILE A 164 -2.40 7.70 2.94
C ILE A 164 -2.98 6.66 3.89
N GLY A 165 -3.83 7.08 4.83
CA GLY A 165 -4.44 6.18 5.83
C GLY A 165 -3.47 5.67 6.90
N GLY A 166 -2.31 6.34 7.09
CA GLY A 166 -1.33 5.95 8.11
C GLY A 166 -0.42 4.79 7.71
N TYR A 167 -0.43 4.39 6.44
CA TYR A 167 0.42 3.34 5.89
C TYR A 167 1.38 3.92 4.87
N GLU A 168 2.66 3.66 5.00
CA GLU A 168 3.59 3.92 3.92
C GLU A 168 3.29 3.00 2.75
N THR A 169 3.12 3.57 1.59
CA THR A 169 2.82 2.87 0.35
C THR A 169 3.88 3.19 -0.68
N GLY A 170 4.05 2.33 -1.67
CA GLY A 170 4.87 2.62 -2.84
C GLY A 170 6.29 2.06 -2.81
N MET A 171 6.73 1.37 -1.75
CA MET A 171 8.05 0.73 -1.73
C MET A 171 8.28 -0.20 -2.94
N PHE A 172 7.24 -0.86 -3.42
CA PHE A 172 7.29 -1.80 -4.53
C PHE A 172 6.75 -1.23 -5.84
N ASN A 173 6.36 0.06 -5.84
CA ASN A 173 5.75 0.70 -7.02
C ASN A 173 6.72 1.65 -7.70
N THR A 174 6.80 1.56 -9.01
CA THR A 174 7.05 2.73 -9.85
C THR A 174 5.71 3.27 -10.31
N TRP A 175 5.56 4.59 -10.36
CA TRP A 175 4.29 5.24 -10.62
C TRP A 175 4.19 5.75 -12.04
N LEU A 176 3.03 5.62 -12.65
CA LEU A 176 2.65 6.44 -13.80
C LEU A 176 2.31 7.84 -13.30
N GLN A 177 3.00 8.86 -13.79
CA GLN A 177 2.64 10.26 -13.54
C GLN A 177 1.77 10.79 -14.69
N THR A 178 0.74 11.54 -14.35
CA THR A 178 -0.19 12.18 -15.31
C THR A 178 -0.59 13.58 -14.85
N ASP A 179 -0.90 14.45 -15.79
CA ASP A 179 -1.51 15.74 -15.53
C ASP A 179 -3.04 15.70 -15.59
N ALA A 180 -3.64 14.56 -15.94
CA ALA A 180 -5.07 14.34 -15.76
C ALA A 180 -5.43 14.58 -14.29
N ALA A 181 -6.47 15.40 -14.04
CA ALA A 181 -6.83 15.79 -12.69
C ALA A 181 -7.26 14.58 -11.84
N ILE A 182 -6.46 14.25 -10.83
CA ILE A 182 -6.77 13.25 -9.80
C ILE A 182 -7.12 13.97 -8.51
N ASN A 183 -8.38 13.88 -8.12
CA ASN A 183 -8.95 14.54 -6.94
C ASN A 183 -9.47 13.50 -5.94
N PRO A 184 -9.70 13.86 -4.67
CA PRO A 184 -10.34 12.98 -3.69
C PRO A 184 -11.63 12.35 -4.24
N GLY A 185 -11.71 11.02 -4.23
CA GLY A 185 -12.79 10.25 -4.83
C GLY A 185 -12.41 9.58 -6.16
N ASN A 186 -11.39 10.03 -6.90
CA ASN A 186 -10.88 9.32 -8.08
C ASN A 186 -9.97 8.14 -7.70
N SER A 187 -9.45 8.11 -6.46
CA SER A 187 -8.63 7.00 -5.94
C SER A 187 -9.34 5.66 -6.11
N GLY A 188 -8.64 4.68 -6.65
CA GLY A 188 -9.15 3.35 -7.00
C GLY A 188 -9.82 3.27 -8.36
N GLY A 189 -10.12 4.40 -9.00
CA GLY A 189 -10.63 4.45 -10.37
C GLY A 189 -9.53 4.20 -11.40
N PRO A 190 -9.88 3.78 -12.63
CA PRO A 190 -8.92 3.48 -13.66
C PRO A 190 -8.35 4.73 -14.33
N LEU A 191 -7.05 4.68 -14.65
CA LEU A 191 -6.40 5.48 -15.69
C LEU A 191 -6.42 4.69 -16.99
N VAL A 192 -6.95 5.25 -18.07
CA VAL A 192 -7.23 4.51 -19.29
C VAL A 192 -6.72 5.21 -20.54
N THR A 193 -6.50 4.45 -21.58
CA THR A 193 -6.25 4.93 -22.94
C THR A 193 -7.57 5.30 -23.64
N SER A 194 -7.51 6.01 -24.76
CA SER A 194 -8.68 6.43 -25.56
C SER A 194 -9.55 5.27 -26.05
N ASP A 195 -9.02 4.06 -26.15
CA ASP A 195 -9.77 2.85 -26.49
C ASP A 195 -10.40 2.14 -25.26
N GLY A 196 -10.30 2.73 -24.07
CA GLY A 196 -10.93 2.27 -22.83
C GLY A 196 -10.21 1.12 -22.15
N LYS A 197 -8.92 0.90 -22.42
CA LYS A 197 -8.11 -0.08 -21.70
C LYS A 197 -7.48 0.52 -20.46
N VAL A 198 -7.54 -0.20 -19.35
CA VAL A 198 -6.99 0.21 -18.06
C VAL A 198 -5.46 0.07 -18.09
N VAL A 199 -4.75 1.19 -18.05
CA VAL A 199 -3.28 1.23 -18.02
C VAL A 199 -2.73 1.55 -16.64
N GLY A 200 -3.61 1.96 -15.70
CA GLY A 200 -3.23 2.17 -14.30
C GLY A 200 -4.44 2.29 -13.40
N ILE A 201 -4.20 2.28 -12.08
CA ILE A 201 -5.20 2.57 -11.05
C ILE A 201 -4.79 3.88 -10.37
N SER A 202 -5.63 4.91 -10.47
CA SER A 202 -5.41 6.22 -9.86
C SER A 202 -5.30 6.06 -8.35
N SER A 203 -4.25 6.60 -7.74
CA SER A 203 -4.02 6.44 -6.31
C SER A 203 -3.99 7.79 -5.60
N ARG A 204 -3.18 8.74 -6.07
CA ARG A 204 -2.97 10.00 -5.35
C ARG A 204 -2.62 11.17 -6.27
N GLY A 205 -2.90 12.38 -5.78
CA GLY A 205 -2.29 13.62 -6.26
C GLY A 205 -1.20 14.10 -5.28
N TYR A 206 -0.32 14.96 -5.72
CA TYR A 206 0.66 15.61 -4.85
C TYR A 206 -0.01 16.79 -4.13
N LEU A 207 -0.05 16.72 -2.79
CA LEU A 207 -0.67 17.78 -1.98
C LEU A 207 0.09 19.10 -2.14
N GLY A 208 -0.63 20.16 -2.52
CA GLY A 208 -0.06 21.50 -2.72
C GLY A 208 0.48 21.77 -4.13
N ALA A 209 0.34 20.81 -5.06
CA ALA A 209 0.65 21.02 -6.47
C ALA A 209 -0.55 20.67 -7.37
N ASN A 210 -0.69 21.38 -8.47
CA ASN A 210 -1.69 21.09 -9.48
C ASN A 210 -1.09 20.17 -10.56
N ASN A 211 -1.93 19.32 -11.16
CA ASN A 211 -1.58 18.49 -12.30
C ASN A 211 -0.41 17.49 -12.03
N LEU A 212 -0.27 17.05 -10.80
CA LEU A 212 0.63 15.97 -10.40
C LEU A 212 -0.18 14.80 -9.84
N GLY A 213 -0.70 13.99 -10.75
CA GLY A 213 -1.42 12.76 -10.46
C GLY A 213 -0.54 11.53 -10.62
N PHE A 214 -0.78 10.50 -9.81
CA PHE A 214 -0.04 9.25 -9.82
C PHE A 214 -0.99 8.06 -9.85
N ALA A 215 -0.65 7.10 -10.71
CA ALA A 215 -1.40 5.85 -10.84
C ALA A 215 -0.46 4.64 -10.72
N ILE A 216 -0.98 3.56 -10.16
CA ILE A 216 -0.30 2.28 -10.08
C ILE A 216 -0.37 1.63 -11.47
N PRO A 217 0.76 1.24 -12.10
CA PRO A 217 0.75 0.64 -13.44
C PRO A 217 -0.12 -0.62 -13.54
N ALA A 218 -0.75 -0.84 -14.68
CA ALA A 218 -1.57 -2.02 -14.93
C ALA A 218 -0.80 -3.33 -14.81
N SER A 219 0.50 -3.36 -15.12
CA SER A 219 1.38 -4.51 -14.88
C SER A 219 1.41 -4.93 -13.41
N THR A 220 1.66 -3.98 -12.52
CA THR A 220 1.62 -4.21 -11.07
C THR A 220 0.21 -4.60 -10.61
N ALA A 221 -0.81 -3.86 -11.08
CA ALA A 221 -2.20 -4.08 -10.69
C ALA A 221 -2.71 -5.47 -11.06
N ARG A 222 -2.31 -6.00 -12.22
CA ARG A 222 -2.67 -7.35 -12.69
C ARG A 222 -2.12 -8.44 -11.76
N VAL A 223 -0.82 -8.39 -11.47
CA VAL A 223 -0.16 -9.37 -10.60
C VAL A 223 -0.75 -9.36 -9.18
N VAL A 224 -1.00 -8.17 -8.64
CA VAL A 224 -1.59 -8.01 -7.30
C VAL A 224 -3.03 -8.50 -7.28
N LEU A 225 -3.85 -8.15 -8.30
CA LEU A 225 -5.23 -8.61 -8.43
C LEU A 225 -5.31 -10.14 -8.42
N GLU A 226 -4.49 -10.82 -9.23
CA GLU A 226 -4.46 -12.28 -9.32
C GLU A 226 -4.15 -12.91 -7.96
N ARG A 227 -3.12 -12.43 -7.27
CA ARG A 227 -2.75 -12.93 -5.93
C ARG A 227 -3.83 -12.67 -4.88
N LEU A 228 -4.40 -11.47 -4.85
CA LEU A 228 -5.47 -11.15 -3.90
C LEU A 228 -6.73 -11.99 -4.14
N VAL A 229 -7.07 -12.30 -5.40
CA VAL A 229 -8.22 -13.17 -5.71
C VAL A 229 -7.96 -14.62 -5.31
N GLN A 230 -6.75 -15.13 -5.55
CA GLN A 230 -6.40 -16.54 -5.31
C GLN A 230 -6.07 -16.82 -3.85
N GLU A 231 -5.30 -15.92 -3.20
CA GLU A 231 -4.69 -16.17 -1.89
C GLU A 231 -5.23 -15.24 -0.78
N GLY A 232 -6.01 -14.21 -1.15
CA GLY A 232 -6.50 -13.17 -0.22
C GLY A 232 -5.43 -12.20 0.27
N ALA A 233 -4.17 -12.43 -0.07
CA ALA A 233 -3.03 -11.61 0.35
C ALA A 233 -1.87 -11.70 -0.65
N VAL A 234 -1.05 -10.65 -0.69
CA VAL A 234 0.22 -10.68 -1.43
C VAL A 234 1.35 -11.00 -0.45
N VAL A 235 1.83 -12.22 -0.53
CA VAL A 235 2.97 -12.68 0.29
C VAL A 235 4.27 -12.25 -0.38
N ARG A 236 5.16 -11.61 0.40
CA ARG A 236 6.48 -11.16 -0.05
C ARG A 236 7.57 -11.71 0.83
N SER A 237 8.70 -12.05 0.22
CA SER A 237 9.90 -12.36 0.98
C SER A 237 10.71 -11.11 1.32
N TYR A 238 11.59 -11.25 2.28
CA TYR A 238 12.34 -10.20 2.91
C TYR A 238 13.73 -10.71 3.31
N VAL A 239 14.73 -9.86 3.14
CA VAL A 239 16.09 -10.15 3.60
C VAL A 239 16.63 -9.08 4.57
N GLY A 240 16.03 -7.89 4.62
CA GLY A 240 16.39 -6.83 5.56
C GLY A 240 17.52 -5.92 5.08
N ILE A 241 17.61 -5.68 3.79
CA ILE A 241 18.43 -4.60 3.23
C ILE A 241 17.52 -3.44 2.81
N VAL A 242 18.00 -2.22 3.00
CA VAL A 242 17.42 -1.01 2.44
C VAL A 242 18.32 -0.57 1.30
N PRO A 243 17.89 -0.70 0.03
CA PRO A 243 18.68 -0.25 -1.10
C PRO A 243 18.69 1.28 -1.19
N GLY A 244 19.82 1.82 -1.66
CA GLY A 244 19.99 3.24 -1.90
C GLY A 244 20.58 3.51 -3.28
N ALA A 245 20.22 4.66 -3.86
CA ALA A 245 20.76 5.06 -5.14
C ALA A 245 22.27 5.34 -5.06
N LEU A 246 22.99 4.99 -6.12
CA LEU A 246 24.44 5.18 -6.23
C LEU A 246 24.83 6.46 -6.95
N GLN A 247 23.89 7.24 -7.45
CA GLN A 247 24.16 8.49 -8.16
C GLN A 247 25.14 9.35 -7.35
N ASP A 248 26.19 9.83 -8.03
CA ASP A 248 27.30 10.64 -7.47
C ASP A 248 28.22 9.89 -6.48
N LEU A 249 27.95 8.63 -6.19
CA LEU A 249 28.79 7.79 -5.31
C LEU A 249 29.68 6.80 -6.08
N GLU A 250 29.49 6.62 -7.38
CA GLU A 250 30.18 5.62 -8.19
C GLU A 250 31.70 5.77 -8.12
N ASN A 251 32.20 7.01 -8.23
CA ASN A 251 33.64 7.30 -8.14
C ASN A 251 34.19 6.97 -6.76
N PHE A 252 33.45 7.24 -5.70
CA PHE A 252 33.84 6.93 -4.32
C PHE A 252 34.01 5.43 -4.09
N TYR A 253 33.15 4.63 -4.69
CA TYR A 253 33.18 3.16 -4.58
C TYR A 253 34.01 2.50 -5.69
N ALA A 254 34.68 3.28 -6.55
CA ALA A 254 35.42 2.78 -7.72
C ALA A 254 34.56 1.79 -8.56
N LEU A 255 33.36 2.22 -8.94
CA LEU A 255 32.42 1.47 -9.76
C LEU A 255 32.33 2.03 -11.17
N ALA A 256 32.08 1.15 -12.14
CA ALA A 256 31.59 1.59 -13.45
C ALA A 256 30.18 2.16 -13.31
N LEU A 257 29.80 3.07 -14.19
CA LEU A 257 28.41 3.57 -14.24
C LEU A 257 27.43 2.42 -14.43
N ASN A 258 26.23 2.58 -13.85
CA ASN A 258 25.14 1.61 -13.93
C ASN A 258 25.53 0.22 -13.39
N THR A 259 26.27 0.18 -12.28
CA THR A 259 26.72 -1.07 -11.67
C THR A 259 26.41 -1.11 -10.19
N GLY A 260 25.53 -2.03 -9.80
CA GLY A 260 25.18 -2.32 -8.41
C GLY A 260 24.18 -1.35 -7.80
N VAL A 261 23.85 -1.58 -6.55
CA VAL A 261 22.99 -0.75 -5.71
C VAL A 261 23.61 -0.66 -4.30
N LEU A 262 23.54 0.52 -3.70
CA LEU A 262 24.04 0.72 -2.34
C LEU A 262 23.14 -0.04 -1.33
N VAL A 263 23.74 -0.76 -0.42
CA VAL A 263 23.09 -1.19 0.82
C VAL A 263 23.17 -0.02 1.81
N SER A 264 22.14 0.84 1.82
CA SER A 264 22.11 2.03 2.69
C SER A 264 21.97 1.65 4.15
N SER A 265 21.20 0.60 4.43
CA SER A 265 20.99 0.08 5.79
C SER A 265 20.74 -1.42 5.76
N VAL A 266 21.02 -2.06 6.88
CA VAL A 266 20.71 -3.48 7.13
C VAL A 266 19.94 -3.55 8.44
N ASP A 267 18.74 -4.13 8.41
CA ASP A 267 17.88 -4.24 9.58
C ASP A 267 18.51 -5.16 10.64
N PRO A 268 18.57 -4.74 11.90
CA PRO A 268 19.09 -5.58 12.98
C PRO A 268 18.36 -6.93 13.07
N GLY A 269 19.14 -8.03 13.23
CA GLY A 269 18.60 -9.39 13.35
C GLY A 269 17.93 -9.94 12.08
N SER A 270 17.97 -9.22 10.96
CA SER A 270 17.45 -9.68 9.67
C SER A 270 18.31 -10.81 9.07
N PRO A 271 17.80 -11.54 8.05
CA PRO A 271 18.59 -12.50 7.31
C PRO A 271 19.91 -11.93 6.76
N ALA A 272 19.87 -10.72 6.20
CA ALA A 272 21.05 -10.04 5.68
C ALA A 272 22.08 -9.73 6.80
N ALA A 273 21.61 -9.25 7.96
CA ALA A 273 22.48 -9.01 9.11
C ALA A 273 23.14 -10.32 9.61
N LYS A 274 22.36 -11.41 9.71
CA LYS A 274 22.87 -12.74 10.11
C LYS A 274 23.90 -13.27 9.11
N ALA A 275 23.71 -13.01 7.82
CA ALA A 275 24.66 -13.38 6.77
C ALA A 275 25.91 -12.49 6.75
N GLY A 276 25.91 -11.38 7.50
CA GLY A 276 27.08 -10.49 7.63
C GLY A 276 27.12 -9.34 6.61
N LEU A 277 25.99 -9.00 5.95
CA LEU A 277 25.89 -7.78 5.16
C LEU A 277 25.96 -6.55 6.07
N ARG A 278 26.41 -5.44 5.51
CA ARG A 278 26.64 -4.19 6.26
C ARG A 278 26.21 -2.97 5.43
N PRO A 279 25.83 -1.88 6.08
CA PRO A 279 25.71 -0.59 5.40
C PRO A 279 27.01 -0.22 4.68
N GLY A 280 26.92 0.33 3.47
CA GLY A 280 28.07 0.64 2.62
C GLY A 280 28.49 -0.50 1.68
N ASP A 281 27.93 -1.68 1.79
CA ASP A 281 28.09 -2.74 0.79
C ASP A 281 27.43 -2.34 -0.53
N ILE A 282 27.97 -2.78 -1.65
CA ILE A 282 27.39 -2.61 -2.97
C ILE A 282 26.91 -3.96 -3.49
N LEU A 283 25.59 -4.13 -3.57
CA LEU A 283 24.97 -5.31 -4.13
C LEU A 283 25.11 -5.30 -5.66
N LEU A 284 25.86 -6.23 -6.23
CA LEU A 284 26.16 -6.33 -7.66
C LEU A 284 25.17 -7.23 -8.41
N SER A 285 24.73 -8.32 -7.76
CA SER A 285 23.77 -9.26 -8.37
C SER A 285 22.96 -10.01 -7.31
N ILE A 286 21.79 -10.50 -7.72
CA ILE A 286 20.89 -11.36 -6.97
C ILE A 286 20.72 -12.63 -7.79
N ASP A 287 21.16 -13.81 -7.29
CA ASP A 287 21.15 -15.09 -8.01
C ASP A 287 21.80 -15.01 -9.41
N GLY A 288 22.88 -14.22 -9.54
CA GLY A 288 23.58 -14.00 -10.81
C GLY A 288 22.93 -12.93 -11.71
N ALA A 289 21.71 -12.50 -11.46
CA ALA A 289 21.10 -11.38 -12.17
C ALA A 289 21.72 -10.06 -11.70
N ARG A 290 22.39 -9.35 -12.60
CA ARG A 290 22.98 -8.04 -12.29
C ARG A 290 21.92 -7.04 -11.91
N VAL A 291 22.21 -6.18 -10.93
CA VAL A 291 21.37 -5.07 -10.51
C VAL A 291 22.04 -3.74 -10.82
N ASP A 292 21.21 -2.75 -11.15
CA ASP A 292 21.61 -1.37 -11.36
C ASP A 292 20.64 -0.48 -10.57
N GLY A 293 21.16 0.20 -9.57
CA GLY A 293 20.45 1.10 -8.67
C GLY A 293 21.09 2.48 -8.64
N ARG A 294 21.50 2.98 -9.80
CA ARG A 294 22.09 4.32 -9.90
C ARG A 294 21.10 5.40 -9.51
N PHE A 295 19.86 5.29 -9.96
CA PHE A 295 18.80 6.26 -9.70
C PHE A 295 17.71 5.69 -8.78
N PRO A 296 17.01 6.54 -8.01
CA PRO A 296 15.92 6.10 -7.12
C PRO A 296 14.82 5.29 -7.83
N GLU A 297 14.51 5.61 -9.08
CA GLU A 297 13.50 4.93 -9.90
C GLU A 297 13.85 3.46 -10.19
N GLN A 298 15.11 3.06 -10.01
CA GLN A 298 15.57 1.69 -10.22
C GLN A 298 15.46 0.81 -8.96
N LEU A 299 15.20 1.40 -7.79
CA LEU A 299 15.16 0.67 -6.52
C LEU A 299 13.95 -0.26 -6.38
N PRO A 300 12.71 0.13 -6.73
CA PRO A 300 11.55 -0.76 -6.60
C PRO A 300 11.66 -2.07 -7.41
N PRO A 301 12.15 -2.09 -8.66
CA PRO A 301 12.41 -3.35 -9.36
C PRO A 301 13.38 -4.28 -8.62
N ILE A 302 14.44 -3.75 -8.01
CA ILE A 302 15.41 -4.53 -7.22
C ILE A 302 14.75 -5.11 -5.96
N GLN A 303 13.95 -4.31 -5.27
CA GLN A 303 13.17 -4.79 -4.13
C GLN A 303 12.18 -5.89 -4.53
N ASN A 304 11.52 -5.75 -5.69
CA ASN A 304 10.61 -6.76 -6.21
C ASN A 304 11.31 -8.06 -6.58
N LEU A 305 12.58 -8.03 -7.07
CA LEU A 305 13.36 -9.25 -7.30
C LEU A 305 13.51 -10.08 -6.01
N ILE A 306 13.77 -9.45 -4.89
CA ILE A 306 13.84 -10.11 -3.57
C ILE A 306 12.44 -10.55 -3.13
N ALA A 307 11.48 -9.64 -3.18
CA ALA A 307 10.12 -9.85 -2.65
C ALA A 307 9.33 -10.96 -3.36
N SER A 308 9.67 -11.24 -4.62
CA SER A 308 9.02 -12.28 -5.43
C SER A 308 9.55 -13.71 -5.17
N ARG A 309 10.62 -13.85 -4.41
CA ARG A 309 11.19 -15.18 -4.12
C ARG A 309 10.34 -15.96 -3.14
N PRO A 310 10.39 -17.30 -3.16
CA PRO A 310 9.73 -18.10 -2.14
C PRO A 310 10.30 -17.81 -0.74
N ILE A 311 9.44 -17.78 0.29
CA ILE A 311 9.88 -17.66 1.67
C ILE A 311 10.67 -18.91 2.06
N GLY A 312 11.79 -18.72 2.77
CA GLY A 312 12.70 -19.79 3.17
C GLY A 312 13.65 -20.23 2.06
N SER A 313 13.60 -19.61 0.86
CA SER A 313 14.58 -19.88 -0.19
C SER A 313 15.90 -19.15 0.10
N GLU A 314 17.02 -19.76 -0.28
CA GLU A 314 18.33 -19.13 -0.25
C GLU A 314 18.51 -18.24 -1.48
N LEU A 315 18.91 -17.00 -1.25
CA LEU A 315 19.34 -16.04 -2.27
C LEU A 315 20.86 -15.91 -2.21
N ARG A 316 21.52 -15.94 -3.36
CA ARG A 316 22.94 -15.60 -3.46
C ARG A 316 23.07 -14.12 -3.82
N LEU A 317 23.55 -13.33 -2.87
CA LEU A 317 23.81 -11.90 -3.04
C LEU A 317 25.31 -11.69 -3.29
N SER A 318 25.67 -11.28 -4.51
CA SER A 318 27.07 -10.93 -4.83
C SER A 318 27.30 -9.48 -4.47
N VAL A 319 28.27 -9.22 -3.59
CA VAL A 319 28.46 -7.92 -2.94
C VAL A 319 29.90 -7.49 -3.04
N LYS A 320 30.13 -6.23 -3.44
CA LYS A 320 31.43 -5.57 -3.34
C LYS A 320 31.52 -4.85 -2.00
N ARG A 321 32.58 -5.14 -1.26
CA ARG A 321 32.96 -4.49 0.01
C ARG A 321 34.42 -4.03 -0.07
N GLY A 322 34.65 -2.73 -0.21
CA GLY A 322 35.95 -2.20 -0.53
C GLY A 322 36.46 -2.68 -1.90
N ALA A 323 37.63 -3.33 -1.94
CA ALA A 323 38.21 -3.89 -3.15
C ALA A 323 37.75 -5.33 -3.47
N GLU A 324 37.08 -6.01 -2.53
CA GLU A 324 36.73 -7.42 -2.64
C GLU A 324 35.27 -7.60 -3.07
N THR A 325 35.04 -8.66 -3.86
CA THR A 325 33.68 -9.15 -4.16
C THR A 325 33.50 -10.48 -3.47
N ARG A 326 32.38 -10.63 -2.76
CA ARG A 326 32.01 -11.84 -2.01
C ARG A 326 30.55 -12.18 -2.24
N ASP A 327 30.25 -13.48 -2.19
CA ASP A 327 28.89 -13.99 -2.23
C ASP A 327 28.38 -14.23 -0.80
N PHE A 328 27.17 -13.77 -0.52
CA PHE A 328 26.47 -13.96 0.73
C PHE A 328 25.22 -14.81 0.48
N PRO A 329 25.15 -16.05 0.98
CA PRO A 329 23.90 -16.80 0.99
C PRO A 329 22.98 -16.22 2.06
N VAL A 330 21.77 -15.84 1.67
CA VAL A 330 20.78 -15.22 2.55
C VAL A 330 19.47 -15.98 2.43
N VAL A 331 18.98 -16.56 3.52
CA VAL A 331 17.70 -17.25 3.54
C VAL A 331 16.59 -16.24 3.76
N THR A 332 15.62 -16.19 2.84
CA THR A 332 14.53 -15.24 2.91
C THR A 332 13.57 -15.52 4.06
N GLU A 333 13.09 -14.48 4.72
CA GLU A 333 11.99 -14.54 5.68
C GLU A 333 10.73 -13.90 5.07
N ARG A 334 9.60 -14.03 5.73
CA ARG A 334 8.35 -13.33 5.32
C ARG A 334 8.46 -11.84 5.65
N LEU A 335 8.14 -10.99 4.68
CA LEU A 335 7.92 -9.57 4.92
C LEU A 335 6.62 -9.41 5.74
N GLU A 336 6.76 -8.98 6.99
CA GLU A 336 5.61 -8.70 7.84
C GLU A 336 4.94 -7.38 7.44
N SER A 337 3.63 -7.31 7.63
CA SER A 337 2.91 -6.05 7.51
C SER A 337 3.45 -5.03 8.53
N ARG A 338 3.60 -3.78 8.11
CA ARG A 338 3.87 -2.67 9.03
C ARG A 338 2.72 -2.43 10.01
N VAL A 339 1.54 -2.89 9.63
CA VAL A 339 0.31 -2.67 10.38
C VAL A 339 0.10 -3.82 11.34
N GLY A 340 0.40 -3.58 12.61
CA GLY A 340 0.07 -4.49 13.70
C GLY A 340 -1.44 -4.52 13.97
N GLU A 341 -1.88 -5.49 14.78
CA GLU A 341 -3.22 -5.52 15.34
C GLU A 341 -3.47 -4.25 16.19
N GLU A 342 -4.68 -3.69 16.09
CA GLU A 342 -5.07 -2.50 16.85
C GLU A 342 -6.24 -2.79 17.78
N TRP A 343 -6.26 -2.10 18.92
CA TRP A 343 -7.32 -2.24 19.90
C TRP A 343 -7.56 -0.94 20.68
N ALA A 344 -8.81 -0.70 21.07
CA ALA A 344 -9.16 0.40 21.98
C ALA A 344 -9.32 -0.10 23.43
N LEU A 345 -8.64 0.55 24.34
CA LEU A 345 -8.72 0.39 25.77
C LEU A 345 -9.57 1.54 26.31
N GLU A 346 -10.90 1.45 26.08
CA GLU A 346 -11.83 2.58 26.16
C GLU A 346 -11.89 3.22 27.55
N LYS A 347 -11.85 2.42 28.62
CA LYS A 347 -11.86 2.94 30.01
C LYS A 347 -10.57 3.70 30.35
N TRP A 348 -9.47 3.36 29.71
CA TRP A 348 -8.22 4.10 29.83
C TRP A 348 -8.14 5.29 28.87
N GLY A 349 -9.03 5.37 27.87
CA GLY A 349 -8.99 6.38 26.81
C GLY A 349 -7.79 6.22 25.88
N LEU A 350 -7.31 4.99 25.69
CA LEU A 350 -6.14 4.68 24.87
C LEU A 350 -6.52 3.80 23.70
N SER A 351 -5.90 4.05 22.57
CA SER A 351 -5.86 3.10 21.45
C SER A 351 -4.43 2.69 21.18
N VAL A 352 -4.23 1.41 20.99
CA VAL A 352 -2.90 0.80 20.86
C VAL A 352 -2.80 -0.04 19.60
N ARG A 353 -1.57 -0.16 19.08
CA ARG A 353 -1.22 -1.03 17.98
C ARG A 353 -0.06 -1.92 18.42
N ARG A 354 -0.17 -3.23 18.16
CA ARG A 354 0.94 -4.15 18.41
C ARG A 354 2.17 -3.71 17.63
N VAL A 355 3.33 -3.70 18.28
CA VAL A 355 4.60 -3.48 17.62
C VAL A 355 4.86 -4.65 16.67
N SER A 356 4.94 -4.40 15.35
CA SER A 356 5.38 -5.40 14.38
C SER A 356 6.90 -5.44 14.31
N ARG A 357 7.49 -6.55 13.81
CA ARG A 357 8.95 -6.61 13.61
C ARG A 357 9.42 -5.52 12.65
N THR A 358 8.64 -5.21 11.61
CA THR A 358 8.93 -4.12 10.69
C THR A 358 8.95 -2.78 11.41
N TYR A 359 7.93 -2.46 12.22
CA TYR A 359 7.91 -1.24 13.03
C TYR A 359 9.09 -1.17 14.02
N ALA A 360 9.41 -2.28 14.69
CA ALA A 360 10.52 -2.35 15.63
C ALA A 360 11.86 -2.03 14.96
N ARG A 361 12.11 -2.60 13.78
CA ARG A 361 13.34 -2.36 13.00
C ARG A 361 13.46 -0.91 12.53
N GLU A 362 12.41 -0.35 11.96
CA GLU A 362 12.36 1.04 11.49
C GLU A 362 12.59 2.05 12.61
N ASN A 363 12.10 1.74 13.81
CA ASN A 363 12.26 2.58 15.00
C ASN A 363 13.45 2.18 15.87
N GLN A 364 14.30 1.24 15.41
CA GLN A 364 15.48 0.77 16.11
C GLN A 364 15.20 0.30 17.55
N LEU A 365 14.10 -0.43 17.73
CA LEU A 365 13.74 -1.02 19.00
C LEU A 365 14.53 -2.33 19.20
N GLU A 366 14.80 -2.69 20.45
CA GLU A 366 15.52 -3.93 20.80
C GLU A 366 14.74 -5.20 20.47
N GLY A 367 13.41 -5.11 20.35
CA GLY A 367 12.52 -6.21 20.02
C GLY A 367 11.15 -5.74 19.51
N SER A 368 10.28 -6.70 19.22
CA SER A 368 8.90 -6.45 18.77
C SER A 368 7.85 -6.61 19.89
N ASP A 369 8.31 -6.69 21.14
CA ASP A 369 7.39 -6.69 22.29
C ASP A 369 6.90 -5.28 22.57
N GLY A 370 5.65 -5.19 23.01
CA GLY A 370 5.00 -3.92 23.31
C GLY A 370 3.86 -3.56 22.37
N ALA A 371 3.22 -2.45 22.70
CA ALA A 371 2.15 -1.85 21.94
C ALA A 371 2.36 -0.35 21.83
N VAL A 372 2.39 0.20 20.61
CA VAL A 372 2.49 1.64 20.39
C VAL A 372 1.12 2.29 20.60
N VAL A 373 1.08 3.39 21.34
CA VAL A 373 -0.10 4.21 21.55
C VAL A 373 -0.37 5.01 20.27
N ILE A 374 -1.50 4.75 19.63
CA ILE A 374 -1.92 5.41 18.39
C ILE A 374 -2.96 6.49 18.60
N GLY A 375 -3.62 6.50 19.78
CA GLY A 375 -4.60 7.51 20.16
C GLY A 375 -4.73 7.63 21.67
N VAL A 376 -4.96 8.85 22.11
CA VAL A 376 -5.22 9.20 23.52
C VAL A 376 -6.42 10.12 23.58
N GLN A 377 -7.37 9.81 24.44
CA GLN A 377 -8.56 10.63 24.67
C GLN A 377 -8.30 11.59 25.82
N PRO A 378 -8.36 12.92 25.58
CA PRO A 378 -8.11 13.92 26.61
C PRO A 378 -9.01 13.75 27.83
N GLY A 379 -8.43 13.88 29.01
CA GLY A 379 -9.12 13.81 30.32
C GLY A 379 -9.43 12.38 30.79
N PHE A 380 -9.11 11.35 30.02
CA PHE A 380 -9.26 9.95 30.43
C PHE A 380 -8.05 9.48 31.28
N PRO A 381 -8.19 8.37 32.04
CA PRO A 381 -7.15 7.89 32.95
C PRO A 381 -5.75 7.73 32.32
N GLY A 382 -5.67 7.33 31.06
CA GLY A 382 -4.40 7.22 30.34
C GLY A 382 -3.74 8.57 30.06
N ASP A 383 -4.53 9.57 29.66
CA ASP A 383 -4.07 10.95 29.44
C ASP A 383 -3.61 11.59 30.79
N VAL A 384 -4.44 11.43 31.81
CA VAL A 384 -4.12 11.94 33.19
C VAL A 384 -2.86 11.29 33.75
N ALA A 385 -2.59 10.02 33.39
CA ALA A 385 -1.36 9.33 33.76
C ALA A 385 -0.12 9.83 32.99
N GLY A 386 -0.30 10.65 31.93
CA GLY A 386 0.77 11.21 31.12
C GLY A 386 1.19 10.30 29.94
N ILE A 387 0.37 9.31 29.60
CA ILE A 387 0.58 8.49 28.39
C ILE A 387 0.26 9.35 27.16
N ALA A 388 1.11 9.32 26.15
CA ALA A 388 0.96 10.12 24.95
C ALA A 388 1.02 9.24 23.67
N ARG A 389 0.48 9.78 22.57
CA ARG A 389 0.60 9.17 21.26
C ARG A 389 2.08 8.98 20.89
N GLY A 390 2.44 7.79 20.42
CA GLY A 390 3.81 7.40 20.09
C GLY A 390 4.55 6.70 21.22
N ASP A 391 4.02 6.68 22.46
CA ASP A 391 4.58 5.85 23.53
C ASP A 391 4.47 4.37 23.17
N ILE A 392 5.46 3.61 23.60
CA ILE A 392 5.43 2.15 23.50
C ILE A 392 5.16 1.60 24.91
N LEU A 393 4.03 0.95 25.11
CA LEU A 393 3.70 0.25 26.33
C LEU A 393 4.47 -1.07 26.34
N LEU A 394 5.38 -1.25 27.30
CA LEU A 394 6.26 -2.42 27.40
C LEU A 394 5.71 -3.45 28.39
N LYS A 395 5.20 -2.99 29.54
CA LYS A 395 4.64 -3.87 30.58
C LYS A 395 3.38 -3.25 31.19
N VAL A 396 2.48 -4.12 31.64
CA VAL A 396 1.33 -3.79 32.48
C VAL A 396 1.38 -4.64 33.74
N ASN A 397 1.31 -4.00 34.92
CA ASN A 397 1.44 -4.65 36.23
C ASN A 397 2.63 -5.66 36.28
N GLN A 398 3.79 -5.21 35.77
CA GLN A 398 5.04 -5.99 35.64
C GLN A 398 5.00 -7.13 34.60
N GLN A 399 3.87 -7.42 33.98
CA GLN A 399 3.75 -8.43 32.91
C GLN A 399 4.15 -7.83 31.57
N SER A 400 5.09 -8.45 30.85
CA SER A 400 5.53 -8.02 29.52
C SER A 400 4.39 -8.13 28.49
N ILE A 401 4.27 -7.10 27.64
CA ILE A 401 3.25 -7.03 26.57
C ILE A 401 3.84 -7.69 25.31
N ASN A 402 3.76 -9.01 25.23
CA ASN A 402 4.16 -9.79 24.05
C ASN A 402 3.00 -9.98 23.05
N SER A 403 1.79 -9.69 23.45
CA SER A 403 0.59 -9.66 22.59
C SER A 403 -0.39 -8.59 23.12
N LEU A 404 -1.36 -8.17 22.28
CA LEU A 404 -2.42 -7.26 22.76
C LEU A 404 -3.35 -7.91 23.78
N ASP A 405 -3.40 -9.23 23.86
CA ASP A 405 -4.28 -9.93 24.82
C ASP A 405 -3.89 -9.64 26.27
N VAL A 406 -2.61 -9.41 26.54
CA VAL A 406 -2.15 -8.96 27.86
C VAL A 406 -2.79 -7.62 28.25
N LEU A 407 -2.80 -6.66 27.32
CA LEU A 407 -3.46 -5.35 27.55
C LEU A 407 -4.99 -5.47 27.63
N LYS A 408 -5.60 -6.31 26.79
CA LYS A 408 -7.05 -6.55 26.81
C LYS A 408 -7.49 -7.13 28.14
N GLN A 409 -6.74 -8.10 28.69
CA GLN A 409 -7.02 -8.71 30.00
C GLN A 409 -6.85 -7.71 31.14
N ALA A 410 -5.77 -6.94 31.16
CA ALA A 410 -5.54 -5.92 32.17
C ALA A 410 -6.63 -4.82 32.14
N HIS A 411 -7.04 -4.40 30.93
CA HIS A 411 -8.12 -3.44 30.76
C HIS A 411 -9.47 -4.00 31.19
N ALA A 412 -9.79 -5.25 30.87
CA ALA A 412 -11.02 -5.90 31.33
C ALA A 412 -11.07 -6.04 32.85
N ALA A 413 -9.94 -6.36 33.50
CA ALA A 413 -9.84 -6.38 34.95
C ALA A 413 -10.08 -4.98 35.58
N TYR A 414 -9.49 -3.94 34.98
CA TYR A 414 -9.75 -2.55 35.40
C TYR A 414 -11.21 -2.14 35.19
N GLU A 415 -11.84 -2.57 34.08
CA GLU A 415 -13.25 -2.29 33.80
C GLU A 415 -14.18 -2.94 34.83
N ALA A 416 -13.86 -4.19 35.23
CA ALA A 416 -14.64 -4.93 36.23
C ALA A 416 -14.46 -4.41 37.66
N SER A 417 -13.24 -4.01 38.00
CA SER A 417 -12.90 -3.47 39.33
C SER A 417 -11.78 -2.44 39.20
N PRO A 418 -12.10 -1.16 39.06
CA PRO A 418 -11.11 -0.10 38.87
C PRO A 418 -10.06 -0.08 40.00
N ALA A 419 -8.81 -0.30 39.64
CA ALA A 419 -7.66 -0.29 40.54
C ALA A 419 -6.45 0.37 39.88
N PRO A 420 -5.54 0.99 40.63
CA PRO A 420 -4.32 1.55 40.09
C PRO A 420 -3.56 0.50 39.25
N THR A 421 -3.27 0.83 37.98
CA THR A 421 -2.60 -0.06 37.05
C THR A 421 -1.25 0.53 36.65
N LEU A 422 -0.17 -0.19 36.93
CA LEU A 422 1.19 0.23 36.61
C LEU A 422 1.50 -0.07 35.15
N ILE A 423 1.95 0.94 34.43
CA ILE A 423 2.37 0.82 33.01
C ILE A 423 3.83 1.22 32.90
N GLU A 424 4.64 0.34 32.33
CA GLU A 424 6.00 0.67 31.89
C GLU A 424 5.94 1.11 30.42
N THR A 425 6.39 2.35 30.15
CA THR A 425 6.34 2.96 28.82
C THR A 425 7.74 3.33 28.36
N GLN A 426 7.94 3.34 27.02
CA GLN A 426 9.12 3.89 26.39
C GLN A 426 8.73 5.07 25.50
N ARG A 427 9.36 6.23 25.71
CA ARG A 427 9.26 7.43 24.87
C ARG A 427 10.65 7.94 24.54
N ASN A 428 10.97 8.13 23.26
CA ASN A 428 12.30 8.58 22.82
C ASN A 428 13.45 7.79 23.46
N ARG A 429 13.34 6.46 23.51
CA ARG A 429 14.30 5.52 24.13
C ARG A 429 14.44 5.65 25.65
N ARG A 430 13.61 6.44 26.32
CA ARG A 430 13.58 6.53 27.79
C ARG A 430 12.42 5.73 28.34
N VAL A 431 12.70 4.88 29.31
CA VAL A 431 11.69 4.09 30.01
C VAL A 431 11.16 4.89 31.20
N SER A 432 9.85 4.87 31.40
CA SER A 432 9.16 5.51 32.52
C SER A 432 8.09 4.60 33.08
N LEU A 433 7.81 4.73 34.35
CA LEU A 433 6.72 4.05 35.05
C LEU A 433 5.59 5.05 35.30
N LEU A 434 4.41 4.74 34.78
CA LEU A 434 3.21 5.56 34.91
C LEU A 434 2.11 4.74 35.59
N ILE A 435 1.21 5.44 36.31
CA ILE A 435 0.09 4.78 37.00
C ILE A 435 -1.22 5.32 36.42
N ILE A 436 -1.99 4.44 35.81
CA ILE A 436 -3.38 4.71 35.46
C ILE A 436 -4.20 4.54 36.72
N LYS A 437 -4.81 5.64 37.21
CA LYS A 437 -5.68 5.64 38.35
C LYS A 437 -7.15 5.50 37.95
N PRO A 438 -8.01 4.97 38.84
CA PRO A 438 -9.47 4.95 38.61
C PRO A 438 -10.07 6.34 38.43
#